data_65f94acb3008e4fca09d2436bcfb043a
#
_entry.id   65f94acb3008e4fca09d2436bcfb043a
#
_cell.length_a   1.000
_cell.length_b   1.000
_cell.length_c   1.000
_cell.angle_alpha   90.00
_cell.angle_beta   90.00
_cell.angle_gamma   90.00
#
_symmetry.space_group_name_H-M   'P 1'
#
loop_
_entity.id
_entity.type
_entity.pdbx_description
1 polymer ?
#
loop_
_entity_poly.entity_id
_entity_poly.type
_entity_poly.pdbx_seq_one_letter_code
_entity_poly.pdbx_strand_id
1 'polypeptide(L)'
;MTLSATTTFRDLGILAETAEALEAVGITTPFPIQEMTLPVALAGTDVIGQAKTGTGKTLGFGLPLLEAVTVPADVEAGRAQPEDLTDAPQALVVVPTRELCQQVSNDLLTAGKVRNVRVVSIYGGRAYEPQVEALAKGVDVVVGTPGRLLDLAGQGKLRLSHVRCLVLDEADEMLDLGFLPDVEKIIELLPAKRQTMLFSATMPGQVISLARRYMNHPTHIRATEPDDEGATVASITQHVYRAHSLDKQEVIARVLQARGRGLAMIFCRTKRTAADVADQLTRRGFAAAAVHGDLGQGAREQALRAFRKGKVDVLVCTDVAARGIDVDGVTHVINYQAPEDEKTYLHRIGRTGRAGARGTAVTLVDWDEIPRWQLINKALGLDFHEPRETYSTSPHLYEDLDIPEGTKGVLPRAERTRAGLDAEEVEDLGGRDSKRRRAASGGAARSGARKPRRRRRTRGGVEVTRHREGAAGDGASQSAAAPAPSGAAGTPAPAAGAEEGAPRTPRRRRRRRRTHAGQSAASE
;
A
#
# COMPACT_ATOMS: atom_id res chain seq x y z
N MET A 1 -0.17 33.36 35.21
CA MET A 1 -0.11 32.50 34.02
C MET A 1 1.18 31.71 34.10
N THR A 2 1.14 30.55 34.71
CA THR A 2 2.26 29.61 34.69
C THR A 2 2.27 28.98 33.29
N LEU A 3 3.33 29.24 32.51
CA LEU A 3 3.64 28.52 31.29
C LEU A 3 3.74 27.05 31.71
N SER A 4 2.81 26.20 31.25
CA SER A 4 2.94 24.76 31.36
C SER A 4 4.23 24.40 30.64
N ALA A 5 5.20 23.87 31.36
CA ALA A 5 6.44 23.38 30.77
C ALA A 5 6.07 22.30 29.76
N THR A 6 6.41 22.50 28.51
CA THR A 6 6.17 21.49 27.46
C THR A 6 7.08 20.31 27.72
N THR A 7 6.53 19.14 28.00
CA THR A 7 7.28 17.90 28.23
C THR A 7 8.17 17.60 27.01
N THR A 8 9.43 17.25 27.25
CA THR A 8 10.37 16.84 26.21
C THR A 8 10.66 15.34 26.30
N PHE A 9 11.29 14.77 25.27
CA PHE A 9 11.71 13.37 25.32
C PHE A 9 12.76 13.10 26.43
N ARG A 10 13.61 14.08 26.74
CA ARG A 10 14.58 13.99 27.85
C ARG A 10 13.90 13.86 29.22
N ASP A 11 12.80 14.59 29.41
CA ASP A 11 12.01 14.54 30.65
C ASP A 11 11.33 13.17 30.86
N LEU A 12 11.14 12.39 29.76
CA LEU A 12 10.56 11.05 29.79
C LEU A 12 11.59 9.94 30.01
N GLY A 13 12.87 10.28 30.21
CA GLY A 13 13.92 9.32 30.55
C GLY A 13 14.61 8.66 29.35
N ILE A 14 14.48 9.25 28.15
CA ILE A 14 15.20 8.81 26.94
C ILE A 14 16.69 9.19 27.06
N LEU A 15 17.58 8.31 26.59
CA LEU A 15 19.03 8.59 26.55
C LEU A 15 19.33 9.88 25.80
N ALA A 16 20.33 10.61 26.30
CA ALA A 16 20.72 11.90 25.76
C ALA A 16 21.04 11.85 24.25
N GLU A 17 21.71 10.77 23.83
CA GLU A 17 22.11 10.54 22.44
C GLU A 17 20.90 10.28 21.53
N THR A 18 19.88 9.57 22.03
CA THR A 18 18.63 9.32 21.31
C THR A 18 17.81 10.61 21.18
N ALA A 19 17.74 11.39 22.27
CA ALA A 19 17.07 12.70 22.26
C ALA A 19 17.77 13.70 21.32
N GLU A 20 19.10 13.75 21.30
CA GLU A 20 19.90 14.57 20.38
C GLU A 20 19.60 14.22 18.90
N ALA A 21 19.49 12.90 18.60
CA ALA A 21 19.17 12.47 17.24
C ALA A 21 17.78 12.96 16.79
N LEU A 22 16.79 12.98 17.69
CA LEU A 22 15.44 13.50 17.40
C LEU A 22 15.44 15.04 17.28
N GLU A 23 16.12 15.75 18.17
CA GLU A 23 16.26 17.20 18.15
C GLU A 23 16.89 17.69 16.84
N ALA A 24 17.90 16.96 16.33
CA ALA A 24 18.58 17.27 15.06
C ALA A 24 17.65 17.25 13.83
N VAL A 25 16.51 16.57 13.91
CA VAL A 25 15.49 16.55 12.86
C VAL A 25 14.21 17.32 13.23
N GLY A 26 14.27 18.12 14.33
CA GLY A 26 13.18 18.99 14.75
C GLY A 26 12.07 18.29 15.55
N ILE A 27 12.29 17.06 16.01
CA ILE A 27 11.34 16.31 16.84
C ILE A 27 11.71 16.55 18.32
N THR A 28 11.06 17.51 18.96
CA THR A 28 11.40 17.95 20.33
C THR A 28 10.35 17.59 21.38
N THR A 29 9.08 17.53 20.99
CA THR A 29 7.95 17.29 21.89
C THR A 29 7.23 15.99 21.55
N PRO A 30 6.92 15.14 22.52
CA PRO A 30 6.20 13.89 22.30
C PRO A 30 4.72 14.13 22.01
N PHE A 31 4.13 13.22 21.26
CA PHE A 31 2.69 13.11 21.13
C PHE A 31 2.06 12.43 22.36
N PRO A 32 0.74 12.61 22.62
CA PRO A 32 0.07 12.04 23.79
C PRO A 32 0.29 10.53 23.97
N ILE A 33 0.26 9.74 22.88
CA ILE A 33 0.52 8.28 22.96
C ILE A 33 1.95 7.99 23.41
N GLN A 34 2.93 8.83 23.01
CA GLN A 34 4.33 8.69 23.39
C GLN A 34 4.51 9.03 24.86
N GLU A 35 3.95 10.16 25.34
CA GLU A 35 4.00 10.56 26.76
C GLU A 35 3.46 9.48 27.69
N MET A 36 2.35 8.83 27.31
CA MET A 36 1.74 7.76 28.10
C MET A 36 2.50 6.43 28.01
N THR A 37 3.09 6.13 26.85
CA THR A 37 3.71 4.82 26.59
C THR A 37 5.13 4.74 27.11
N LEU A 38 5.94 5.81 26.91
CA LEU A 38 7.37 5.79 27.18
C LEU A 38 7.72 5.43 28.62
N PRO A 39 7.11 6.02 29.67
CA PRO A 39 7.47 5.68 31.06
C PRO A 39 7.23 4.20 31.40
N VAL A 40 6.15 3.62 30.86
CA VAL A 40 5.79 2.22 31.10
C VAL A 40 6.69 1.27 30.31
N ALA A 41 6.94 1.58 29.04
CA ALA A 41 7.74 0.75 28.17
C ALA A 41 9.23 0.76 28.52
N LEU A 42 9.78 1.93 28.93
CA LEU A 42 11.16 2.05 29.40
C LEU A 42 11.40 1.27 30.71
N ALA A 43 10.36 1.07 31.53
CA ALA A 43 10.44 0.19 32.70
C ALA A 43 10.48 -1.31 32.36
N GLY A 44 10.45 -1.69 31.07
CA GLY A 44 10.49 -3.07 30.60
C GLY A 44 9.14 -3.80 30.67
N THR A 45 8.04 -3.10 30.94
CA THR A 45 6.70 -3.67 31.01
C THR A 45 6.14 -3.90 29.62
N ASP A 46 5.40 -4.99 29.42
CA ASP A 46 4.63 -5.23 28.20
C ASP A 46 3.54 -4.16 28.02
N VAL A 47 3.37 -3.68 26.80
CA VAL A 47 2.44 -2.57 26.50
C VAL A 47 1.51 -2.92 25.35
N ILE A 48 0.23 -2.65 25.52
CA ILE A 48 -0.74 -2.58 24.44
C ILE A 48 -1.04 -1.10 24.19
N GLY A 49 -0.56 -0.56 23.06
CA GLY A 49 -0.80 0.81 22.62
C GLY A 49 -1.95 0.87 21.62
N GLN A 50 -3.09 1.41 22.03
CA GLN A 50 -4.23 1.60 21.12
C GLN A 50 -4.30 3.07 20.69
N ALA A 51 -3.97 3.30 19.41
CA ALA A 51 -4.02 4.64 18.81
C ALA A 51 -4.11 4.54 17.29
N LYS A 52 -4.72 5.55 16.64
CA LYS A 52 -4.87 5.62 15.18
C LYS A 52 -3.52 5.74 14.45
N THR A 53 -3.50 5.48 13.15
CA THR A 53 -2.34 5.78 12.31
C THR A 53 -2.09 7.29 12.26
N GLY A 54 -0.81 7.72 12.26
CA GLY A 54 -0.45 9.14 12.25
C GLY A 54 -0.42 9.82 13.62
N THR A 55 -0.61 9.09 14.72
CA THR A 55 -0.52 9.62 16.09
C THR A 55 0.88 9.53 16.71
N GLY A 56 1.90 9.14 15.94
CA GLY A 56 3.27 9.01 16.40
C GLY A 56 3.58 7.69 17.14
N LYS A 57 2.80 6.62 16.95
CA LYS A 57 3.04 5.30 17.56
C LYS A 57 4.46 4.79 17.38
N THR A 58 5.06 5.03 16.22
CA THR A 58 6.39 4.53 15.87
C THR A 58 7.45 4.91 16.90
N LEU A 59 7.50 6.16 17.34
CA LEU A 59 8.42 6.59 18.39
C LEU A 59 7.98 6.10 19.78
N GLY A 60 6.67 5.89 20.00
CA GLY A 60 6.14 5.34 21.24
C GLY A 60 6.69 3.94 21.57
N PHE A 61 6.87 3.08 20.55
CA PHE A 61 7.52 1.78 20.73
C PHE A 61 8.99 1.78 20.32
N GLY A 62 9.34 2.60 19.36
CA GLY A 62 10.69 2.63 18.77
C GLY A 62 11.75 3.11 19.74
N LEU A 63 11.45 4.13 20.55
CA LEU A 63 12.39 4.63 21.54
C LEU A 63 12.67 3.61 22.63
N PRO A 64 11.69 3.00 23.32
CA PRO A 64 11.97 1.92 24.29
C PRO A 64 12.70 0.73 23.67
N LEU A 65 12.37 0.38 22.42
CA LEU A 65 13.06 -0.68 21.70
C LEU A 65 14.54 -0.33 21.45
N LEU A 66 14.85 0.90 21.04
CA LEU A 66 16.22 1.36 20.85
C LEU A 66 16.99 1.41 22.17
N GLU A 67 16.36 1.80 23.28
CA GLU A 67 16.97 1.79 24.61
C GLU A 67 17.25 0.36 25.13
N ALA A 68 16.45 -0.63 24.68
CA ALA A 68 16.61 -2.03 25.07
C ALA A 68 17.76 -2.76 24.36
N VAL A 69 18.34 -2.20 23.27
CA VAL A 69 19.48 -2.81 22.57
C VAL A 69 20.80 -2.29 23.10
N THR A 70 21.82 -3.16 23.15
CA THR A 70 23.18 -2.83 23.56
C THR A 70 24.06 -2.66 22.32
N VAL A 71 24.72 -1.54 22.19
CA VAL A 71 25.60 -1.20 21.06
C VAL A 71 26.98 -0.76 21.57
N PRO A 72 28.03 -0.71 20.71
CA PRO A 72 29.38 -0.31 21.14
C PRO A 72 29.42 1.03 21.88
N ALA A 73 28.59 2.01 21.50
CA ALA A 73 28.48 3.30 22.18
C ALA A 73 28.07 3.17 23.66
N ASP A 74 27.34 2.12 24.03
CA ASP A 74 26.94 1.89 25.42
C ASP A 74 28.11 1.35 26.26
N VAL A 75 28.99 0.56 25.64
CA VAL A 75 30.22 0.10 26.28
C VAL A 75 31.18 1.28 26.48
N GLU A 76 31.34 2.13 25.47
CA GLU A 76 32.16 3.34 25.55
C GLU A 76 31.65 4.33 26.63
N ALA A 77 30.34 4.41 26.80
CA ALA A 77 29.68 5.21 27.83
C ALA A 77 29.63 4.54 29.21
N GLY A 78 30.14 3.31 29.35
CA GLY A 78 30.15 2.54 30.62
C GLY A 78 28.77 2.03 31.05
N ARG A 79 27.79 1.98 30.14
CA ARG A 79 26.43 1.47 30.40
C ARG A 79 26.31 -0.05 30.20
N ALA A 80 27.24 -0.66 29.49
CA ALA A 80 27.28 -2.09 29.19
C ALA A 80 28.71 -2.63 29.22
N GLN A 81 28.84 -3.95 29.26
CA GLN A 81 30.13 -4.62 29.17
C GLN A 81 30.38 -5.09 27.71
N PRO A 82 31.65 -5.27 27.28
CA PRO A 82 31.96 -5.81 25.96
C PRO A 82 31.31 -7.17 25.65
N GLU A 83 31.10 -8.00 26.69
CA GLU A 83 30.49 -9.33 26.61
C GLU A 83 28.98 -9.26 26.29
N ASP A 84 28.34 -8.13 26.51
CA ASP A 84 26.92 -7.91 26.21
C ASP A 84 26.68 -7.63 24.71
N LEU A 85 27.73 -7.38 23.94
CA LEU A 85 27.64 -7.13 22.50
C LEU A 85 27.34 -8.42 21.73
N THR A 86 26.53 -8.31 20.74
CA THR A 86 26.17 -9.40 19.82
C THR A 86 25.95 -8.91 18.41
N ASP A 87 26.27 -9.75 17.41
CA ASP A 87 25.92 -9.50 16.00
C ASP A 87 24.54 -10.06 15.62
N ALA A 88 23.87 -10.75 16.55
CA ALA A 88 22.50 -11.22 16.36
C ALA A 88 21.49 -10.13 16.74
N PRO A 89 20.32 -10.05 16.06
CA PRO A 89 19.28 -9.10 16.40
C PRO A 89 18.84 -9.20 17.85
N GLN A 90 18.80 -8.05 18.53
CA GLN A 90 18.35 -7.91 19.92
C GLN A 90 16.90 -7.43 20.01
N ALA A 91 16.39 -6.83 18.91
CA ALA A 91 15.01 -6.37 18.83
C ALA A 91 14.39 -6.72 17.48
N LEU A 92 13.10 -7.01 17.50
CA LEU A 92 12.30 -7.36 16.32
C LEU A 92 11.02 -6.54 16.27
N VAL A 93 10.76 -5.89 15.13
CA VAL A 93 9.48 -5.25 14.82
C VAL A 93 8.82 -6.01 13.69
N VAL A 94 7.61 -6.50 13.92
CA VAL A 94 6.78 -7.16 12.90
C VAL A 94 5.70 -6.21 12.44
N VAL A 95 5.61 -6.01 11.12
CA VAL A 95 4.69 -5.08 10.48
C VAL A 95 3.96 -5.75 9.31
N PRO A 96 2.71 -5.36 9.00
CA PRO A 96 1.92 -6.02 7.95
C PRO A 96 2.42 -5.76 6.52
N THR A 97 3.00 -4.58 6.27
CA THR A 97 3.31 -4.13 4.91
C THR A 97 4.77 -3.75 4.73
N ARG A 98 5.23 -3.79 3.47
CA ARG A 98 6.61 -3.43 3.10
C ARG A 98 6.85 -1.93 3.26
N GLU A 99 5.83 -1.14 3.00
CA GLU A 99 5.86 0.31 3.08
C GLU A 99 6.04 0.74 4.54
N LEU A 100 5.26 0.16 5.45
CA LEU A 100 5.40 0.39 6.89
C LEU A 100 6.76 -0.11 7.40
N CYS A 101 7.25 -1.25 6.89
CA CYS A 101 8.57 -1.77 7.22
C CYS A 101 9.68 -0.75 6.90
N GLN A 102 9.64 -0.12 5.73
CA GLN A 102 10.60 0.91 5.34
C GLN A 102 10.46 2.18 6.19
N GLN A 103 9.23 2.59 6.47
CA GLN A 103 8.95 3.78 7.28
C GLN A 103 9.48 3.60 8.70
N VAL A 104 9.06 2.53 9.39
CA VAL A 104 9.53 2.23 10.75
C VAL A 104 11.06 2.09 10.78
N SER A 105 11.67 1.43 9.79
CA SER A 105 13.13 1.32 9.73
C SER A 105 13.81 2.68 9.61
N ASN A 106 13.28 3.60 8.81
CA ASN A 106 13.83 4.95 8.65
C ASN A 106 13.70 5.77 9.94
N ASP A 107 12.56 5.66 10.63
CA ASP A 107 12.33 6.34 11.91
C ASP A 107 13.31 5.84 12.97
N LEU A 108 13.51 4.50 13.07
CA LEU A 108 14.47 3.89 13.99
C LEU A 108 15.92 4.22 13.65
N LEU A 109 16.30 4.26 12.36
CA LEU A 109 17.61 4.70 11.90
C LEU A 109 17.87 6.16 12.27
N THR A 110 16.85 7.00 12.16
CA THR A 110 16.95 8.43 12.52
C THR A 110 17.15 8.60 14.03
N ALA A 111 16.32 7.95 14.85
CA ALA A 111 16.40 8.04 16.30
C ALA A 111 17.65 7.34 16.88
N GLY A 112 18.09 6.22 16.28
CA GLY A 112 19.28 5.47 16.70
C GLY A 112 20.60 5.97 16.14
N LYS A 113 20.60 7.08 15.36
CA LYS A 113 21.75 7.53 14.58
C LYS A 113 22.98 7.87 15.44
N VAL A 114 22.82 8.61 16.53
CA VAL A 114 23.93 9.04 17.40
C VAL A 114 24.57 7.83 18.10
N ARG A 115 23.77 6.85 18.51
CA ARG A 115 24.25 5.58 19.10
C ARG A 115 24.75 4.58 18.04
N ASN A 116 24.64 4.89 16.75
CA ASN A 116 25.02 4.02 15.64
C ASN A 116 24.32 2.65 15.66
N VAL A 117 23.02 2.62 15.97
CA VAL A 117 22.21 1.38 15.99
C VAL A 117 22.02 0.84 14.56
N ARG A 118 22.35 -0.43 14.36
CA ARG A 118 22.24 -1.11 13.07
C ARG A 118 20.82 -1.65 12.87
N VAL A 119 20.03 -1.01 11.99
CA VAL A 119 18.65 -1.41 11.67
C VAL A 119 18.57 -1.96 10.26
N VAL A 120 17.90 -3.11 10.08
CA VAL A 120 17.68 -3.72 8.75
C VAL A 120 16.21 -3.98 8.49
N SER A 121 15.79 -3.69 7.25
CA SER A 121 14.43 -3.98 6.74
C SER A 121 14.40 -5.34 6.05
N ILE A 122 13.50 -6.23 6.49
CA ILE A 122 13.33 -7.61 5.99
C ILE A 122 11.93 -7.80 5.43
N TYR A 123 11.77 -7.77 4.10
CA TYR A 123 10.47 -7.95 3.46
C TYR A 123 10.57 -8.60 2.07
N GLY A 124 9.45 -9.16 1.61
CA GLY A 124 9.36 -9.84 0.33
C GLY A 124 9.37 -8.89 -0.87
N GLY A 125 9.63 -9.42 -2.09
CA GLY A 125 9.64 -8.63 -3.33
C GLY A 125 10.94 -7.90 -3.62
N ARG A 126 11.93 -7.98 -2.74
CA ARG A 126 13.34 -7.64 -2.96
C ARG A 126 14.19 -8.89 -3.05
N ALA A 127 15.38 -8.76 -3.65
CA ALA A 127 16.39 -9.81 -3.66
C ALA A 127 16.75 -10.26 -2.24
N TYR A 128 17.11 -11.52 -2.10
CA TYR A 128 17.52 -12.09 -0.81
C TYR A 128 18.91 -11.63 -0.40
N GLU A 129 19.81 -11.55 -1.36
CA GLU A 129 21.23 -11.37 -1.15
C GLU A 129 21.56 -10.15 -0.28
N PRO A 130 21.04 -8.93 -0.56
CA PRO A 130 21.34 -7.76 0.28
C PRO A 130 20.83 -7.90 1.72
N GLN A 131 19.67 -8.57 1.93
CA GLN A 131 19.12 -8.79 3.25
C GLN A 131 19.97 -9.81 4.03
N VAL A 132 20.39 -10.89 3.38
CA VAL A 132 21.27 -11.91 3.98
C VAL A 132 22.66 -11.34 4.29
N GLU A 133 23.22 -10.53 3.38
CA GLU A 133 24.50 -9.87 3.62
C GLU A 133 24.45 -8.89 4.81
N ALA A 134 23.35 -8.12 4.94
CA ALA A 134 23.16 -7.24 6.09
C ALA A 134 23.10 -8.02 7.40
N LEU A 135 22.33 -9.13 7.44
CA LEU A 135 22.25 -10.00 8.60
C LEU A 135 23.60 -10.64 8.95
N ALA A 136 24.38 -11.03 7.95
CA ALA A 136 25.72 -11.61 8.15
C ALA A 136 26.75 -10.62 8.69
N LYS A 137 26.58 -9.31 8.39
CA LYS A 137 27.42 -8.23 8.94
C LYS A 137 27.11 -7.87 10.38
N GLY A 138 26.03 -8.40 10.92
CA GLY A 138 25.53 -8.07 12.25
C GLY A 138 24.54 -6.92 12.22
N VAL A 139 23.43 -7.07 12.96
CA VAL A 139 22.36 -6.10 13.10
C VAL A 139 21.81 -6.10 14.52
N ASP A 140 21.39 -4.95 15.00
CA ASP A 140 20.84 -4.80 16.36
C ASP A 140 19.31 -4.91 16.33
N VAL A 141 18.67 -4.34 15.31
CA VAL A 141 17.22 -4.28 15.14
C VAL A 141 16.82 -4.80 13.77
N VAL A 142 15.84 -5.70 13.75
CA VAL A 142 15.18 -6.16 12.53
C VAL A 142 13.75 -5.62 12.48
N VAL A 143 13.38 -4.98 11.39
CA VAL A 143 12.00 -4.63 11.07
C VAL A 143 11.57 -5.48 9.89
N GLY A 144 10.44 -6.19 9.98
CA GLY A 144 10.09 -7.08 8.87
C GLY A 144 8.64 -7.46 8.74
N THR A 145 8.30 -7.98 7.54
CA THR A 145 6.99 -8.58 7.27
C THR A 145 7.01 -10.08 7.57
N PRO A 146 5.91 -10.67 8.10
CA PRO A 146 5.89 -12.03 8.64
C PRO A 146 6.47 -13.08 7.69
N GLY A 147 6.01 -13.15 6.45
CA GLY A 147 6.41 -14.19 5.51
C GLY A 147 7.92 -14.22 5.20
N ARG A 148 8.58 -13.06 5.03
CA ARG A 148 10.03 -13.00 4.77
C ARG A 148 10.86 -13.26 6.03
N LEU A 149 10.37 -12.83 7.19
CA LEU A 149 11.01 -13.14 8.48
C LEU A 149 11.06 -14.66 8.72
N LEU A 150 9.92 -15.34 8.56
CA LEU A 150 9.84 -16.80 8.69
C LEU A 150 10.72 -17.53 7.68
N ASP A 151 10.72 -17.07 6.44
CA ASP A 151 11.53 -17.66 5.36
C ASP A 151 13.03 -17.60 5.70
N LEU A 152 13.54 -16.44 6.13
CA LEU A 152 14.95 -16.29 6.50
C LEU A 152 15.29 -17.00 7.83
N ALA A 153 14.36 -17.05 8.78
CA ALA A 153 14.54 -17.81 10.01
C ALA A 153 14.58 -19.33 9.72
N GLY A 154 13.66 -19.83 8.88
CA GLY A 154 13.64 -21.23 8.43
C GLY A 154 14.89 -21.65 7.66
N GLN A 155 15.54 -20.72 6.94
CA GLN A 155 16.82 -20.94 6.27
C GLN A 155 18.03 -20.81 7.21
N GLY A 156 17.84 -20.51 8.50
CA GLY A 156 18.92 -20.27 9.48
C GLY A 156 19.73 -19.00 9.22
N LYS A 157 19.21 -18.09 8.36
CA LYS A 157 19.87 -16.81 8.02
C LYS A 157 19.51 -15.70 9.01
N LEU A 158 18.34 -15.78 9.63
CA LEU A 158 17.88 -14.88 10.69
C LEU A 158 17.84 -15.63 12.01
N ARG A 159 18.71 -15.26 12.94
CA ARG A 159 18.77 -15.84 14.30
C ARG A 159 18.01 -14.95 15.25
N LEU A 160 16.95 -15.46 15.86
CA LEU A 160 16.06 -14.71 16.76
C LEU A 160 16.29 -15.00 18.25
N SER A 161 17.29 -15.82 18.58
CA SER A 161 17.57 -16.27 19.96
C SER A 161 18.05 -15.19 20.93
N HIS A 162 18.43 -14.01 20.43
CA HIS A 162 18.93 -12.88 21.24
C HIS A 162 17.91 -11.73 21.33
N VAL A 163 16.71 -11.91 20.78
CA VAL A 163 15.66 -10.88 20.80
C VAL A 163 15.14 -10.69 22.22
N ARG A 164 15.34 -9.49 22.76
CA ARG A 164 14.90 -9.05 24.09
C ARG A 164 13.63 -8.20 24.03
N CYS A 165 13.36 -7.60 22.87
CA CYS A 165 12.20 -6.74 22.65
C CYS A 165 11.50 -7.12 21.34
N LEU A 166 10.19 -7.40 21.42
CA LEU A 166 9.31 -7.66 20.28
C LEU A 166 8.26 -6.55 20.18
N VAL A 167 8.09 -6.01 18.98
CA VAL A 167 6.98 -5.11 18.66
C VAL A 167 6.12 -5.74 17.58
N LEU A 168 4.81 -5.71 17.78
CA LEU A 168 3.79 -6.03 16.78
C LEU A 168 3.06 -4.73 16.46
N ASP A 169 3.32 -4.12 15.30
CA ASP A 169 2.65 -2.88 14.90
C ASP A 169 1.59 -3.13 13.83
N GLU A 170 0.48 -2.40 13.92
CA GLU A 170 -0.73 -2.61 13.13
C GLU A 170 -1.24 -4.06 13.18
N ALA A 171 -1.42 -4.57 14.43
CA ALA A 171 -1.82 -5.95 14.66
C ALA A 171 -3.20 -6.30 14.07
N ASP A 172 -4.14 -5.36 14.06
CA ASP A 172 -5.43 -5.50 13.40
C ASP A 172 -5.29 -5.61 11.87
N GLU A 173 -4.36 -4.90 11.27
CA GLU A 173 -4.09 -5.04 9.84
C GLU A 173 -3.39 -6.38 9.52
N MET A 174 -2.52 -6.88 10.40
CA MET A 174 -1.96 -8.23 10.26
C MET A 174 -3.05 -9.31 10.32
N LEU A 175 -4.09 -9.11 11.14
CA LEU A 175 -5.27 -9.98 11.17
C LEU A 175 -6.03 -9.92 9.84
N ASP A 176 -6.36 -8.73 9.34
CA ASP A 176 -7.10 -8.53 8.09
C ASP A 176 -6.36 -9.13 6.87
N LEU A 177 -5.04 -9.18 6.91
CA LEU A 177 -4.19 -9.79 5.87
C LEU A 177 -3.96 -11.30 6.08
N GLY A 178 -4.48 -11.88 7.17
CA GLY A 178 -4.33 -13.29 7.48
C GLY A 178 -2.94 -13.71 7.98
N PHE A 179 -2.14 -12.77 8.49
CA PHE A 179 -0.77 -13.03 8.95
C PHE A 179 -0.65 -13.50 10.40
N LEU A 180 -1.74 -13.49 11.19
CA LEU A 180 -1.64 -13.89 12.61
C LEU A 180 -1.02 -15.29 12.82
N PRO A 181 -1.32 -16.33 12.01
CA PRO A 181 -0.66 -17.63 12.16
C PRO A 181 0.86 -17.57 11.93
N ASP A 182 1.32 -16.69 11.04
CA ASP A 182 2.75 -16.52 10.78
C ASP A 182 3.41 -15.69 11.90
N VAL A 183 2.71 -14.72 12.47
CA VAL A 183 3.15 -13.97 13.64
C VAL A 183 3.32 -14.90 14.84
N GLU A 184 2.37 -15.83 15.09
CA GLU A 184 2.47 -16.83 16.16
C GLU A 184 3.73 -17.69 15.99
N LYS A 185 4.00 -18.21 14.79
CA LYS A 185 5.23 -18.98 14.50
C LYS A 185 6.50 -18.16 14.74
N ILE A 186 6.50 -16.86 14.42
CA ILE A 186 7.65 -15.99 14.72
C ILE A 186 7.85 -15.89 16.23
N ILE A 187 6.77 -15.66 16.98
CA ILE A 187 6.81 -15.53 18.44
C ILE A 187 7.37 -16.81 19.09
N GLU A 188 7.03 -17.98 18.56
CA GLU A 188 7.53 -19.28 19.02
C GLU A 188 9.05 -19.48 18.83
N LEU A 189 9.67 -18.72 17.90
CA LEU A 189 11.12 -18.73 17.68
C LEU A 189 11.88 -17.78 18.63
N LEU A 190 11.18 -16.96 19.40
CA LEU A 190 11.77 -15.96 20.29
C LEU A 190 12.03 -16.50 21.69
N PRO A 191 12.97 -15.92 22.46
CA PRO A 191 13.14 -16.22 23.87
C PRO A 191 11.87 -15.97 24.68
N ALA A 192 11.61 -16.81 25.68
CA ALA A 192 10.47 -16.66 26.58
C ALA A 192 10.56 -15.36 27.41
N LYS A 193 11.78 -15.02 27.87
CA LYS A 193 12.03 -13.76 28.59
C LYS A 193 12.31 -12.65 27.58
N ARG A 194 11.31 -11.83 27.35
CA ARG A 194 11.38 -10.64 26.47
C ARG A 194 10.32 -9.65 26.90
N GLN A 195 10.48 -8.41 26.50
CA GLN A 195 9.40 -7.43 26.49
C GLN A 195 8.62 -7.56 25.18
N THR A 196 7.29 -7.47 25.26
CA THR A 196 6.42 -7.48 24.07
C THR A 196 5.55 -6.23 24.06
N MET A 197 5.58 -5.47 22.98
CA MET A 197 4.74 -4.30 22.77
C MET A 197 3.83 -4.55 21.54
N LEU A 198 2.52 -4.33 21.71
CA LEU A 198 1.52 -4.51 20.66
C LEU A 198 0.84 -3.18 20.39
N PHE A 199 0.91 -2.72 19.15
CA PHE A 199 0.27 -1.49 18.71
C PHE A 199 -0.79 -1.80 17.66
N SER A 200 -1.97 -1.20 17.83
CA SER A 200 -3.12 -1.42 16.94
C SER A 200 -4.08 -0.23 16.99
N ALA A 201 -4.77 0.04 15.89
CA ALA A 201 -5.84 1.04 15.90
C ALA A 201 -7.11 0.46 16.53
N THR A 202 -7.39 -0.82 16.29
CA THR A 202 -8.55 -1.54 16.81
C THR A 202 -8.14 -2.80 17.56
N MET A 203 -8.99 -3.28 18.48
CA MET A 203 -8.72 -4.47 19.29
C MET A 203 -9.79 -5.55 19.06
N PRO A 204 -9.84 -6.19 17.87
CA PRO A 204 -10.73 -7.31 17.61
C PRO A 204 -10.36 -8.53 18.47
N GLY A 205 -11.33 -9.44 18.70
CA GLY A 205 -11.16 -10.58 19.60
C GLY A 205 -9.93 -11.45 19.35
N GLN A 206 -9.50 -11.58 18.08
CA GLN A 206 -8.30 -12.35 17.74
C GLN A 206 -7.01 -11.65 18.16
N VAL A 207 -6.93 -10.31 18.05
CA VAL A 207 -5.78 -9.52 18.54
C VAL A 207 -5.73 -9.56 20.06
N ILE A 208 -6.88 -9.47 20.75
CA ILE A 208 -6.97 -9.64 22.21
C ILE A 208 -6.49 -11.04 22.62
N SER A 209 -6.87 -12.07 21.88
CA SER A 209 -6.45 -13.46 22.16
C SER A 209 -4.94 -13.62 21.97
N LEU A 210 -4.34 -13.03 20.95
CA LEU A 210 -2.90 -12.99 20.73
C LEU A 210 -2.18 -12.33 21.92
N ALA A 211 -2.65 -11.15 22.34
CA ALA A 211 -2.09 -10.43 23.49
C ALA A 211 -2.16 -11.28 24.78
N ARG A 212 -3.32 -11.88 25.08
CA ARG A 212 -3.50 -12.74 26.26
C ARG A 212 -2.58 -13.96 26.29
N ARG A 213 -2.26 -14.51 25.12
CA ARG A 213 -1.43 -15.72 25.01
C ARG A 213 0.06 -15.43 25.12
N TYR A 214 0.52 -14.31 24.61
CA TYR A 214 1.96 -14.06 24.40
C TYR A 214 2.52 -12.87 25.16
N MET A 215 1.69 -12.10 25.86
CA MET A 215 2.13 -10.95 26.67
C MET A 215 1.97 -11.23 28.17
N ASN A 216 2.87 -10.64 28.96
CA ASN A 216 2.91 -10.80 30.42
C ASN A 216 2.39 -9.54 31.11
N HIS A 217 1.17 -9.60 31.66
CA HIS A 217 0.51 -8.50 32.37
C HIS A 217 0.64 -7.13 31.67
N PRO A 218 0.24 -7.02 30.39
CA PRO A 218 0.47 -5.81 29.63
C PRO A 218 -0.33 -4.63 30.18
N THR A 219 0.28 -3.45 30.19
CA THR A 219 -0.42 -2.21 30.44
C THR A 219 -1.14 -1.78 29.16
N HIS A 220 -2.45 -1.60 29.22
CA HIS A 220 -3.25 -1.15 28.08
C HIS A 220 -3.37 0.37 28.10
N ILE A 221 -2.74 1.03 27.13
CA ILE A 221 -2.72 2.48 26.94
C ILE A 221 -3.59 2.83 25.75
N ARG A 222 -4.57 3.70 25.98
CA ARG A 222 -5.42 4.27 24.94
C ARG A 222 -5.13 5.75 24.83
N ALA A 223 -4.64 6.18 23.69
CA ALA A 223 -4.47 7.59 23.37
C ALA A 223 -5.62 8.11 22.49
N THR A 224 -6.82 7.63 22.76
CA THR A 224 -8.04 8.11 22.13
C THR A 224 -8.93 8.66 23.22
N GLU A 225 -9.29 9.94 23.14
CA GLU A 225 -10.39 10.47 23.93
C GLU A 225 -11.69 9.77 23.48
N PRO A 226 -12.69 9.60 24.37
CA PRO A 226 -13.97 8.98 24.02
C PRO A 226 -14.66 9.60 22.79
N ASP A 227 -14.38 10.89 22.53
CA ASP A 227 -14.91 11.65 21.38
C ASP A 227 -14.03 11.63 20.13
N ASP A 228 -12.89 10.96 20.14
CA ASP A 228 -11.88 11.06 19.08
C ASP A 228 -12.24 10.29 17.79
N GLU A 229 -13.14 9.30 17.88
CA GLU A 229 -13.74 8.70 16.67
C GLU A 229 -14.62 9.72 15.94
N GLY A 230 -15.33 10.57 16.69
CA GLY A 230 -16.06 11.72 16.15
C GLY A 230 -15.14 12.83 15.63
N ALA A 231 -14.05 13.14 16.33
CA ALA A 231 -13.17 14.26 15.99
C ALA A 231 -12.40 14.08 14.66
N THR A 232 -11.95 12.88 14.36
CA THR A 232 -11.28 12.60 13.04
C THR A 232 -12.29 12.67 11.91
N VAL A 233 -13.52 12.19 12.13
CA VAL A 233 -14.62 12.34 11.17
C VAL A 233 -15.05 13.80 11.06
N ALA A 234 -15.04 14.56 12.17
CA ALA A 234 -15.40 15.98 12.22
C ALA A 234 -14.42 16.90 11.47
N SER A 235 -13.14 16.51 11.34
CA SER A 235 -12.14 17.25 10.55
C SER A 235 -12.24 17.00 9.04
N ILE A 236 -13.06 16.01 8.63
CA ILE A 236 -13.23 15.60 7.24
C ILE A 236 -14.62 15.99 6.75
N THR A 237 -14.67 16.91 5.79
CA THR A 237 -15.92 17.20 5.07
C THR A 237 -16.24 16.03 4.16
N GLN A 238 -17.42 15.42 4.36
CA GLN A 238 -17.82 14.23 3.60
C GLN A 238 -18.92 14.59 2.60
N HIS A 239 -18.77 14.08 1.39
CA HIS A 239 -19.78 14.19 0.33
C HIS A 239 -20.05 12.80 -0.22
N VAL A 240 -21.31 12.44 -0.37
CA VAL A 240 -21.71 11.14 -0.90
C VAL A 240 -22.69 11.34 -2.04
N TYR A 241 -22.34 10.85 -3.22
CA TYR A 241 -23.12 11.03 -4.44
C TYR A 241 -23.48 9.69 -5.05
N ARG A 242 -24.70 9.57 -5.53
CA ARG A 242 -25.10 8.47 -6.40
C ARG A 242 -24.69 8.80 -7.83
N ALA A 243 -23.69 8.08 -8.37
CA ALA A 243 -23.10 8.38 -9.65
C ALA A 243 -23.04 7.15 -10.55
N HIS A 244 -23.48 7.29 -11.79
CA HIS A 244 -23.44 6.22 -12.78
C HIS A 244 -22.00 5.87 -13.17
N SER A 245 -21.70 4.57 -13.28
CA SER A 245 -20.36 4.05 -13.58
C SER A 245 -19.70 4.70 -14.80
N LEU A 246 -20.49 5.01 -15.85
CA LEU A 246 -19.99 5.64 -17.07
C LEU A 246 -19.61 7.12 -16.90
N ASP A 247 -20.18 7.82 -15.91
CA ASP A 247 -19.91 9.25 -15.67
C ASP A 247 -18.94 9.49 -14.48
N LYS A 248 -18.67 8.47 -13.66
CA LYS A 248 -17.75 8.61 -12.50
C LYS A 248 -16.39 9.22 -12.89
N GLN A 249 -15.89 8.90 -14.07
CA GLN A 249 -14.61 9.43 -14.54
C GLN A 249 -14.65 10.91 -14.91
N GLU A 250 -15.79 11.37 -15.44
CA GLU A 250 -16.04 12.78 -15.69
C GLU A 250 -16.21 13.55 -14.38
N VAL A 251 -16.92 12.95 -13.40
CA VAL A 251 -17.07 13.49 -12.04
C VAL A 251 -15.72 13.67 -11.38
N ILE A 252 -14.90 12.62 -11.28
CA ILE A 252 -13.60 12.72 -10.61
C ILE A 252 -12.64 13.68 -11.30
N ALA A 253 -12.67 13.77 -12.64
CA ALA A 253 -11.84 14.72 -13.35
C ALA A 253 -12.20 16.18 -13.04
N ARG A 254 -13.44 16.46 -12.64
CA ARG A 254 -13.87 17.79 -12.17
C ARG A 254 -13.53 17.99 -10.71
N VAL A 255 -13.78 17.00 -9.84
CA VAL A 255 -13.39 17.04 -8.42
C VAL A 255 -11.88 17.32 -8.27
N LEU A 256 -11.05 16.72 -9.13
CA LEU A 256 -9.60 16.95 -9.12
C LEU A 256 -9.19 18.37 -9.56
N GLN A 257 -10.12 19.19 -10.01
CA GLN A 257 -9.89 20.60 -10.34
C GLN A 257 -10.59 21.55 -9.34
N ALA A 258 -11.08 21.04 -8.21
CA ALA A 258 -11.63 21.83 -7.12
C ALA A 258 -10.58 22.79 -6.54
N ARG A 259 -11.02 23.96 -6.09
CA ARG A 259 -10.14 24.94 -5.44
C ARG A 259 -9.57 24.39 -4.14
N GLY A 260 -8.32 24.66 -3.86
CA GLY A 260 -7.64 24.17 -2.65
C GLY A 260 -7.28 22.68 -2.67
N ARG A 261 -7.53 21.94 -3.76
CA ARG A 261 -7.12 20.56 -3.90
C ARG A 261 -5.58 20.45 -3.98
N GLY A 262 -4.98 19.75 -3.01
CA GLY A 262 -3.57 19.37 -2.98
C GLY A 262 -3.33 17.95 -3.50
N LEU A 263 -2.73 17.07 -2.68
CA LEU A 263 -2.62 15.66 -3.03
C LEU A 263 -3.99 14.96 -2.90
N ALA A 264 -4.28 14.04 -3.84
CA ALA A 264 -5.52 13.28 -3.83
C ALA A 264 -5.26 11.77 -3.88
N MET A 265 -6.02 11.00 -3.09
CA MET A 265 -6.03 9.54 -3.16
C MET A 265 -7.38 9.05 -3.67
N ILE A 266 -7.36 8.14 -4.66
CA ILE A 266 -8.56 7.53 -5.23
C ILE A 266 -8.56 6.05 -4.93
N PHE A 267 -9.59 5.58 -4.22
CA PHE A 267 -9.74 4.18 -3.85
C PHE A 267 -10.64 3.43 -4.82
N CYS A 268 -10.13 2.33 -5.36
CA CYS A 268 -10.84 1.41 -6.24
C CYS A 268 -10.89 0.01 -5.62
N ARG A 269 -12.00 -0.70 -5.81
CA ARG A 269 -12.17 -2.06 -5.27
C ARG A 269 -11.25 -3.08 -5.94
N THR A 270 -10.98 -2.93 -7.23
CA THR A 270 -10.15 -3.87 -7.98
C THR A 270 -8.89 -3.23 -8.55
N LYS A 271 -7.83 -4.03 -8.68
CA LYS A 271 -6.56 -3.64 -9.31
C LYS A 271 -6.73 -3.17 -10.75
N ARG A 272 -7.66 -3.81 -11.51
CA ARG A 272 -7.96 -3.44 -12.88
C ARG A 272 -8.60 -2.07 -12.96
N THR A 273 -9.61 -1.82 -12.12
CA THR A 273 -10.25 -0.50 -12.04
C THR A 273 -9.23 0.58 -11.66
N ALA A 274 -8.33 0.30 -10.70
CA ALA A 274 -7.30 1.27 -10.30
C ALA A 274 -6.35 1.62 -11.46
N ALA A 275 -5.90 0.62 -12.21
CA ALA A 275 -5.06 0.83 -13.40
C ALA A 275 -5.80 1.64 -14.48
N ASP A 276 -7.05 1.26 -14.79
CA ASP A 276 -7.87 1.92 -15.82
C ASP A 276 -8.16 3.38 -15.47
N VAL A 277 -8.49 3.69 -14.20
CA VAL A 277 -8.74 5.05 -13.73
C VAL A 277 -7.47 5.91 -13.81
N ALA A 278 -6.32 5.39 -13.35
CA ALA A 278 -5.06 6.12 -13.42
C ALA A 278 -4.66 6.43 -14.87
N ASP A 279 -4.81 5.46 -15.78
CA ASP A 279 -4.53 5.62 -17.21
C ASP A 279 -5.40 6.70 -17.85
N GLN A 280 -6.71 6.69 -17.53
CA GLN A 280 -7.64 7.68 -18.06
C GLN A 280 -7.37 9.09 -17.52
N LEU A 281 -7.04 9.22 -16.22
CA LEU A 281 -6.65 10.50 -15.64
C LEU A 281 -5.37 11.03 -16.28
N THR A 282 -4.38 10.17 -16.53
CA THR A 282 -3.15 10.55 -17.23
C THR A 282 -3.42 11.04 -18.64
N ARG A 283 -4.30 10.37 -19.41
CA ARG A 283 -4.73 10.83 -20.74
C ARG A 283 -5.45 12.17 -20.71
N ARG A 284 -6.16 12.46 -19.62
CA ARG A 284 -6.84 13.74 -19.36
C ARG A 284 -5.88 14.85 -18.87
N GLY A 285 -4.59 14.53 -18.69
CA GLY A 285 -3.53 15.47 -18.33
C GLY A 285 -3.23 15.61 -16.85
N PHE A 286 -3.83 14.78 -15.99
CA PHE A 286 -3.50 14.72 -14.57
C PHE A 286 -2.21 13.92 -14.34
N ALA A 287 -1.41 14.32 -13.37
CA ALA A 287 -0.24 13.57 -12.95
C ALA A 287 -0.66 12.43 -11.99
N ALA A 288 -1.19 11.37 -12.57
CA ALA A 288 -1.72 10.23 -11.82
C ALA A 288 -0.77 9.02 -11.85
N ALA A 289 -0.75 8.25 -10.76
CA ALA A 289 -0.08 6.95 -10.68
C ALA A 289 -0.98 5.92 -10.03
N ALA A 290 -0.91 4.66 -10.50
CA ALA A 290 -1.60 3.54 -9.88
C ALA A 290 -0.72 2.83 -8.85
N VAL A 291 -1.34 2.34 -7.76
CA VAL A 291 -0.69 1.43 -6.80
C VAL A 291 -1.62 0.26 -6.50
N HIS A 292 -1.27 -0.93 -6.97
CA HIS A 292 -2.05 -2.15 -6.80
C HIS A 292 -1.17 -3.41 -6.79
N GLY A 293 -1.73 -4.55 -6.43
CA GLY A 293 -1.00 -5.79 -6.19
C GLY A 293 -0.24 -6.38 -7.40
N ASP A 294 -0.60 -6.02 -8.65
CA ASP A 294 0.08 -6.52 -9.85
C ASP A 294 1.34 -5.70 -10.21
N LEU A 295 1.55 -4.56 -9.55
CA LEU A 295 2.78 -3.79 -9.75
C LEU A 295 3.96 -4.49 -9.08
N GLY A 296 5.07 -4.58 -9.80
CA GLY A 296 6.35 -4.95 -9.19
C GLY A 296 6.75 -3.95 -8.11
N GLN A 297 7.47 -4.42 -7.09
CA GLN A 297 7.83 -3.59 -5.93
C GLN A 297 8.53 -2.27 -6.32
N GLY A 298 9.45 -2.31 -7.31
CA GLY A 298 10.14 -1.11 -7.78
C GLY A 298 9.20 -0.05 -8.37
N ALA A 299 8.20 -0.46 -9.17
CA ALA A 299 7.21 0.45 -9.73
C ALA A 299 6.30 1.04 -8.64
N ARG A 300 5.94 0.23 -7.63
CA ARG A 300 5.14 0.67 -6.49
C ARG A 300 5.90 1.71 -5.65
N GLU A 301 7.16 1.46 -5.32
CA GLU A 301 8.02 2.41 -4.61
C GLU A 301 8.27 3.69 -5.42
N GLN A 302 8.43 3.58 -6.74
CA GLN A 302 8.51 4.73 -7.65
C GLN A 302 7.27 5.61 -7.55
N ALA A 303 6.07 5.01 -7.66
CA ALA A 303 4.80 5.74 -7.59
C ALA A 303 4.64 6.47 -6.24
N LEU A 304 4.96 5.80 -5.13
CA LEU A 304 4.87 6.39 -3.79
C LEU A 304 5.89 7.51 -3.58
N ARG A 305 7.13 7.35 -4.06
CA ARG A 305 8.14 8.44 -4.00
C ARG A 305 7.72 9.64 -4.85
N ALA A 306 7.20 9.39 -6.06
CA ALA A 306 6.69 10.45 -6.93
C ALA A 306 5.54 11.22 -6.28
N PHE A 307 4.64 10.52 -5.58
CA PHE A 307 3.51 11.11 -4.87
C PHE A 307 3.96 11.92 -3.66
N ARG A 308 4.84 11.39 -2.79
CA ARG A 308 5.40 12.13 -1.64
C ARG A 308 6.16 13.39 -2.06
N LYS A 309 6.86 13.35 -3.20
CA LYS A 309 7.59 14.51 -3.74
C LYS A 309 6.71 15.46 -4.55
N GLY A 310 5.42 15.20 -4.68
CA GLY A 310 4.48 16.00 -5.45
C GLY A 310 4.74 16.01 -6.97
N LYS A 311 5.55 15.09 -7.49
CA LYS A 311 5.72 14.88 -8.94
C LYS A 311 4.45 14.29 -9.56
N VAL A 312 3.76 13.48 -8.78
CA VAL A 312 2.41 12.95 -9.01
C VAL A 312 1.52 13.52 -7.91
N ASP A 313 0.35 14.00 -8.23
CA ASP A 313 -0.59 14.58 -7.28
C ASP A 313 -1.90 13.79 -7.13
N VAL A 314 -2.04 12.71 -7.91
CA VAL A 314 -3.18 11.78 -7.82
C VAL A 314 -2.66 10.35 -7.70
N LEU A 315 -2.95 9.69 -6.58
CA LEU A 315 -2.62 8.29 -6.36
C LEU A 315 -3.89 7.44 -6.45
N VAL A 316 -3.96 6.53 -7.41
CA VAL A 316 -5.10 5.61 -7.56
C VAL A 316 -4.70 4.24 -7.01
N CYS A 317 -5.42 3.74 -6.01
CA CYS A 317 -5.00 2.54 -5.28
C CYS A 317 -6.17 1.61 -4.95
N THR A 318 -5.83 0.36 -4.60
CA THR A 318 -6.73 -0.58 -3.92
C THR A 318 -6.49 -0.54 -2.42
N ASP A 319 -7.45 -0.95 -1.60
CA ASP A 319 -7.34 -0.97 -0.14
C ASP A 319 -6.07 -1.67 0.33
N VAL A 320 -5.83 -2.90 -0.13
CA VAL A 320 -4.64 -3.68 0.22
C VAL A 320 -3.35 -2.96 -0.14
N ALA A 321 -3.34 -2.24 -1.26
CA ALA A 321 -2.16 -1.53 -1.71
C ALA A 321 -1.96 -0.16 -1.02
N ALA A 322 -3.02 0.41 -0.47
CA ALA A 322 -2.98 1.67 0.27
C ALA A 322 -2.61 1.49 1.75
N ARG A 323 -2.64 0.26 2.25
CA ARG A 323 -2.25 -0.06 3.63
C ARG A 323 -0.78 0.26 3.87
N GLY A 324 -0.48 0.77 5.04
CA GLY A 324 0.88 1.19 5.40
C GLY A 324 1.42 2.39 4.60
N ILE A 325 0.58 3.04 3.75
CA ILE A 325 0.96 4.29 3.09
C ILE A 325 0.69 5.43 4.05
N ASP A 326 1.75 6.05 4.54
CA ASP A 326 1.69 7.31 5.25
C ASP A 326 2.26 8.42 4.37
N VAL A 327 1.38 9.37 4.03
CA VAL A 327 1.72 10.54 3.21
C VAL A 327 0.98 11.73 3.77
N ASP A 328 1.73 12.76 4.10
CA ASP A 328 1.19 14.03 4.54
C ASP A 328 0.67 14.86 3.36
N GLY A 329 -0.20 15.81 3.66
CA GLY A 329 -0.71 16.76 2.66
C GLY A 329 -1.76 16.19 1.71
N VAL A 330 -2.34 15.02 1.98
CA VAL A 330 -3.51 14.52 1.26
C VAL A 330 -4.72 15.34 1.68
N THR A 331 -5.23 16.15 0.76
CA THR A 331 -6.40 17.01 1.00
C THR A 331 -7.71 16.35 0.59
N HIS A 332 -7.65 15.46 -0.42
CA HIS A 332 -8.85 14.81 -0.97
C HIS A 332 -8.70 13.30 -0.99
N VAL A 333 -9.73 12.62 -0.52
CA VAL A 333 -9.91 11.18 -0.68
C VAL A 333 -11.17 10.93 -1.50
N ILE A 334 -11.05 10.15 -2.56
CA ILE A 334 -12.17 9.81 -3.43
C ILE A 334 -12.39 8.29 -3.39
N ASN A 335 -13.54 7.86 -2.90
CA ASN A 335 -13.99 6.48 -3.04
C ASN A 335 -14.66 6.36 -4.42
N TYR A 336 -13.95 5.84 -5.42
CA TYR A 336 -14.49 5.60 -6.76
C TYR A 336 -15.63 4.58 -6.75
N GLN A 337 -15.59 3.67 -5.78
CA GLN A 337 -16.62 2.69 -5.49
C GLN A 337 -16.82 2.64 -3.97
N ALA A 338 -18.06 2.37 -3.54
CA ALA A 338 -18.37 2.18 -2.13
C ALA A 338 -17.46 1.11 -1.52
N PRO A 339 -16.90 1.33 -0.32
CA PRO A 339 -16.09 0.33 0.39
C PRO A 339 -16.93 -0.91 0.76
N GLU A 340 -16.27 -1.96 1.24
CA GLU A 340 -16.96 -3.20 1.60
C GLU A 340 -17.69 -3.11 2.94
N ASP A 341 -17.12 -2.35 3.89
CA ASP A 341 -17.63 -2.17 5.25
C ASP A 341 -17.28 -0.78 5.81
N GLU A 342 -17.82 -0.47 6.99
CA GLU A 342 -17.63 0.79 7.70
C GLU A 342 -16.17 1.01 8.13
N LYS A 343 -15.46 -0.04 8.51
CA LYS A 343 -14.05 0.02 8.90
C LYS A 343 -13.19 0.46 7.70
N THR A 344 -13.41 -0.17 6.54
CA THR A 344 -12.72 0.19 5.29
C THR A 344 -13.04 1.64 4.89
N TYR A 345 -14.28 2.08 5.08
CA TYR A 345 -14.66 3.48 4.83
C TYR A 345 -13.83 4.45 5.68
N LEU A 346 -13.79 4.23 7.00
CA LEU A 346 -13.01 5.07 7.92
C LEU A 346 -11.51 5.04 7.61
N HIS A 347 -10.96 3.88 7.28
CA HIS A 347 -9.55 3.74 6.89
C HIS A 347 -9.20 4.50 5.62
N ARG A 348 -10.13 4.55 4.63
CA ARG A 348 -9.94 5.31 3.39
C ARG A 348 -10.00 6.80 3.65
N ILE A 349 -11.09 7.30 4.26
CA ILE A 349 -11.25 8.75 4.50
C ILE A 349 -10.20 9.27 5.47
N GLY A 350 -9.75 8.48 6.44
CA GLY A 350 -8.68 8.82 7.37
C GLY A 350 -7.28 8.94 6.73
N ARG A 351 -7.16 8.84 5.39
CA ARG A 351 -5.93 9.25 4.68
C ARG A 351 -5.84 10.76 4.48
N THR A 352 -6.92 11.49 4.73
CA THR A 352 -6.95 12.96 4.81
C THR A 352 -7.31 13.43 6.22
N GLY A 353 -7.27 14.71 6.50
CA GLY A 353 -7.63 15.27 7.80
C GLY A 353 -6.66 14.93 8.93
N ARG A 354 -5.39 14.67 8.62
CA ARG A 354 -4.37 14.28 9.59
C ARG A 354 -3.67 15.48 10.23
N ALA A 355 -3.13 15.28 11.44
CA ALA A 355 -2.36 16.27 12.18
C ALA A 355 -3.07 17.63 12.32
N GLY A 356 -4.39 17.62 12.55
CA GLY A 356 -5.20 18.83 12.71
C GLY A 356 -5.54 19.57 11.41
N ALA A 357 -5.15 19.05 10.25
CA ALA A 357 -5.57 19.58 8.95
C ALA A 357 -7.02 19.21 8.63
N ARG A 358 -7.66 20.00 7.76
CA ARG A 358 -8.97 19.66 7.21
C ARG A 358 -8.82 18.80 5.96
N GLY A 359 -9.77 17.90 5.74
CA GLY A 359 -9.80 17.03 4.59
C GLY A 359 -11.18 16.99 3.92
N THR A 360 -11.20 16.57 2.66
CA THR A 360 -12.44 16.33 1.89
C THR A 360 -12.50 14.89 1.45
N ALA A 361 -13.59 14.20 1.76
CA ALA A 361 -13.87 12.84 1.32
C ALA A 361 -15.08 12.82 0.38
N VAL A 362 -14.91 12.29 -0.82
CA VAL A 362 -15.98 12.15 -1.83
C VAL A 362 -16.23 10.67 -2.09
N THR A 363 -17.46 10.21 -1.89
CA THR A 363 -17.84 8.81 -2.13
C THR A 363 -18.83 8.72 -3.28
N LEU A 364 -18.49 7.97 -4.32
CA LEU A 364 -19.31 7.74 -5.49
C LEU A 364 -19.97 6.36 -5.40
N VAL A 365 -21.24 6.32 -5.09
CA VAL A 365 -22.04 5.11 -4.94
C VAL A 365 -22.77 4.82 -6.24
N ASP A 366 -22.58 3.63 -6.82
CA ASP A 366 -23.36 3.18 -7.98
C ASP A 366 -24.70 2.59 -7.50
N TRP A 367 -25.66 2.37 -8.42
CA TRP A 367 -27.00 1.88 -8.07
C TRP A 367 -26.97 0.50 -7.41
N ASP A 368 -26.10 -0.39 -7.84
CA ASP A 368 -25.91 -1.73 -7.26
C ASP A 368 -25.18 -1.68 -5.90
N GLU A 369 -24.54 -0.57 -5.57
CA GLU A 369 -23.81 -0.37 -4.31
C GLU A 369 -24.67 0.27 -3.20
N ILE A 370 -25.86 0.79 -3.53
CA ILE A 370 -26.73 1.47 -2.56
C ILE A 370 -27.03 0.61 -1.32
N PRO A 371 -27.40 -0.68 -1.41
CA PRO A 371 -27.67 -1.48 -0.22
C PRO A 371 -26.47 -1.59 0.72
N ARG A 372 -25.25 -1.72 0.16
CA ARG A 372 -24.00 -1.74 0.93
C ARG A 372 -23.75 -0.39 1.60
N TRP A 373 -23.91 0.70 0.86
CA TRP A 373 -23.75 2.03 1.41
C TRP A 373 -24.70 2.31 2.57
N GLN A 374 -25.95 1.89 2.47
CA GLN A 374 -26.92 2.04 3.55
C GLN A 374 -26.51 1.32 4.84
N LEU A 375 -25.86 0.13 4.73
CA LEU A 375 -25.32 -0.57 5.89
C LEU A 375 -24.18 0.22 6.55
N ILE A 376 -23.25 0.74 5.74
CA ILE A 376 -22.13 1.57 6.21
C ILE A 376 -22.66 2.85 6.87
N ASN A 377 -23.57 3.55 6.19
CA ASN A 377 -24.18 4.78 6.68
C ASN A 377 -24.87 4.58 8.04
N LYS A 378 -25.61 3.46 8.18
CA LYS A 378 -26.29 3.10 9.43
C LYS A 378 -25.29 2.75 10.54
N ALA A 379 -24.25 1.97 10.23
CA ALA A 379 -23.25 1.54 11.21
C ALA A 379 -22.46 2.73 11.79
N LEU A 380 -22.22 3.76 10.97
CA LEU A 380 -21.48 4.96 11.36
C LEU A 380 -22.38 6.14 11.80
N GLY A 381 -23.70 5.99 11.75
CA GLY A 381 -24.63 7.04 12.11
C GLY A 381 -24.52 8.29 11.22
N LEU A 382 -24.20 8.11 9.92
CA LEU A 382 -24.05 9.23 8.98
C LEU A 382 -25.42 9.66 8.42
N ASP A 383 -25.52 10.92 7.96
CA ASP A 383 -26.75 11.51 7.41
C ASP A 383 -26.85 11.40 5.87
N PHE A 384 -26.22 10.37 5.27
CA PHE A 384 -26.23 10.16 3.82
C PHE A 384 -27.10 8.94 3.42
N HIS A 385 -28.32 8.87 3.97
CA HIS A 385 -29.24 7.73 3.76
C HIS A 385 -29.63 7.54 2.30
N GLU A 386 -29.85 8.64 1.59
CA GLU A 386 -30.17 8.68 0.17
C GLU A 386 -29.17 9.59 -0.57
N PRO A 387 -28.04 9.03 -1.06
CA PRO A 387 -27.07 9.82 -1.81
C PRO A 387 -27.72 10.51 -3.01
N ARG A 388 -27.50 11.81 -3.13
CA ARG A 388 -28.07 12.64 -4.21
C ARG A 388 -27.57 12.14 -5.58
N GLU A 389 -28.50 11.92 -6.51
CA GLU A 389 -28.15 11.58 -7.89
C GLU A 389 -27.36 12.70 -8.53
N THR A 390 -26.18 12.37 -9.04
CA THR A 390 -25.18 13.35 -9.45
C THR A 390 -24.53 12.93 -10.74
N TYR A 391 -24.53 13.86 -11.68
CA TYR A 391 -23.79 13.78 -12.93
C TYR A 391 -22.65 14.80 -12.92
N SER A 392 -21.68 14.59 -13.79
CA SER A 392 -20.55 15.51 -13.98
C SER A 392 -20.94 16.95 -14.34
N THR A 393 -22.19 17.16 -14.74
CA THR A 393 -22.79 18.46 -15.08
C THR A 393 -23.73 19.00 -14.01
N SER A 394 -23.96 18.28 -12.92
CA SER A 394 -24.89 18.68 -11.87
C SER A 394 -24.39 19.92 -11.13
N PRO A 395 -25.19 21.01 -11.02
CA PRO A 395 -24.75 22.27 -10.38
C PRO A 395 -24.24 22.09 -8.97
N HIS A 396 -24.94 21.29 -8.15
CA HIS A 396 -24.56 21.03 -6.77
C HIS A 396 -23.17 20.38 -6.60
N LEU A 397 -22.68 19.62 -7.59
CA LEU A 397 -21.32 19.07 -7.56
C LEU A 397 -20.27 20.18 -7.55
N TYR A 398 -20.54 21.25 -8.31
CA TYR A 398 -19.64 22.41 -8.40
C TYR A 398 -19.71 23.28 -7.15
N GLU A 399 -20.92 23.47 -6.62
CA GLU A 399 -21.17 24.24 -5.38
C GLU A 399 -20.58 23.55 -4.15
N ASP A 400 -20.90 22.27 -3.95
CA ASP A 400 -20.50 21.49 -2.77
C ASP A 400 -18.97 21.34 -2.66
N LEU A 401 -18.26 21.27 -3.79
CA LEU A 401 -16.82 20.97 -3.86
C LEU A 401 -15.96 22.15 -4.34
N ASP A 402 -16.54 23.35 -4.43
CA ASP A 402 -15.86 24.57 -4.94
C ASP A 402 -15.12 24.34 -6.27
N ILE A 403 -15.82 23.69 -7.22
CA ILE A 403 -15.29 23.46 -8.57
C ILE A 403 -15.61 24.69 -9.42
N PRO A 404 -14.62 25.30 -10.11
CA PRO A 404 -14.87 26.45 -10.98
C PRO A 404 -15.90 26.15 -12.07
N GLU A 405 -16.83 27.06 -12.30
CA GLU A 405 -17.80 26.93 -13.38
C GLU A 405 -17.12 26.72 -14.74
N GLY A 406 -17.72 25.89 -15.59
CA GLY A 406 -17.17 25.57 -16.90
C GLY A 406 -15.99 24.60 -16.90
N THR A 407 -15.61 24.06 -15.73
CA THR A 407 -14.57 23.03 -15.62
C THR A 407 -14.91 21.82 -16.47
N LYS A 408 -13.98 21.42 -17.33
CA LYS A 408 -14.12 20.25 -18.22
C LYS A 408 -13.45 19.03 -17.62
N GLY A 409 -13.81 17.84 -18.09
CA GLY A 409 -13.20 16.58 -17.67
C GLY A 409 -11.76 16.34 -18.16
N VAL A 410 -11.04 17.40 -18.52
CA VAL A 410 -9.64 17.38 -18.99
C VAL A 410 -8.92 18.56 -18.36
N LEU A 411 -7.76 18.32 -17.76
CA LEU A 411 -6.94 19.37 -17.16
C LEU A 411 -6.40 20.30 -18.26
N PRO A 412 -6.60 21.62 -18.16
CA PRO A 412 -6.06 22.59 -19.11
C PRO A 412 -4.54 22.47 -19.28
N ARG A 413 -4.03 22.68 -20.49
CA ARG A 413 -2.58 22.52 -20.75
C ARG A 413 -1.71 23.44 -19.88
N ALA A 414 -2.19 24.63 -19.57
CA ALA A 414 -1.49 25.59 -18.72
C ALA A 414 -1.34 25.12 -17.25
N GLU A 415 -2.22 24.24 -16.80
CA GLU A 415 -2.24 23.72 -15.43
C GLU A 415 -1.47 22.41 -15.27
N ARG A 416 -0.98 21.82 -16.36
CA ARG A 416 -0.16 20.59 -16.36
C ARG A 416 1.27 20.89 -15.95
N THR A 417 1.46 21.24 -14.69
CA THR A 417 2.76 21.70 -14.15
C THR A 417 3.57 20.57 -13.46
N ARG A 418 2.93 19.44 -13.19
CA ARG A 418 3.58 18.32 -12.50
C ARG A 418 4.49 17.54 -13.45
N ALA A 419 5.64 17.09 -12.92
CA ALA A 419 6.64 16.36 -13.70
C ALA A 419 6.18 14.95 -14.13
N GLY A 420 5.20 14.37 -13.44
CA GLY A 420 4.65 13.05 -13.71
C GLY A 420 5.50 11.89 -13.16
N LEU A 421 4.99 10.69 -13.35
CA LEU A 421 5.61 9.47 -12.82
C LEU A 421 6.99 9.18 -13.46
N ASP A 422 7.15 9.47 -14.75
CA ASP A 422 8.39 9.20 -15.50
C ASP A 422 9.57 10.07 -15.04
N ALA A 423 9.31 11.14 -14.28
CA ALA A 423 10.34 11.97 -13.67
C ALA A 423 10.97 11.35 -12.40
N GLU A 424 10.47 10.22 -11.93
CA GLU A 424 11.04 9.46 -10.80
C GLU A 424 11.62 8.14 -11.32
N GLU A 425 12.87 7.84 -10.94
CA GLU A 425 13.56 6.63 -11.41
C GLU A 425 13.00 5.36 -10.75
N VAL A 426 12.89 4.27 -11.53
CA VAL A 426 12.59 2.94 -10.99
C VAL A 426 13.87 2.39 -10.37
N GLU A 427 13.86 2.15 -9.07
CA GLU A 427 14.96 1.54 -8.36
C GLU A 427 15.12 0.07 -8.79
N ASP A 428 16.35 -0.34 -9.13
CA ASP A 428 16.66 -1.74 -9.43
C ASP A 428 16.77 -2.53 -8.10
N LEU A 429 15.69 -3.18 -7.73
CA LEU A 429 15.56 -3.94 -6.48
C LEU A 429 16.21 -5.34 -6.54
N GLY A 430 16.98 -5.66 -7.61
CA GLY A 430 17.74 -6.91 -7.72
C GLY A 430 16.86 -8.15 -7.79
N GLY A 431 15.96 -8.29 -8.77
CA GLY A 431 15.14 -9.49 -8.99
C GLY A 431 15.50 -10.19 -10.32
N ARG A 432 14.95 -11.40 -10.54
CA ARG A 432 15.12 -12.14 -11.81
C ARG A 432 14.75 -11.30 -13.06
N ASP A 433 13.89 -10.31 -12.93
CA ASP A 433 13.50 -9.41 -14.02
C ASP A 433 14.50 -8.28 -14.29
N SER A 434 15.38 -7.94 -13.34
CA SER A 434 16.43 -6.94 -13.54
C SER A 434 17.46 -7.37 -14.58
N LYS A 435 17.79 -8.67 -14.64
CA LYS A 435 18.67 -9.23 -15.67
C LYS A 435 18.08 -9.13 -17.08
N ARG A 436 16.76 -9.26 -17.23
CA ARG A 436 16.07 -9.09 -18.53
C ARG A 436 16.02 -7.61 -18.96
N ARG A 437 15.82 -6.67 -18.03
CA ARG A 437 15.82 -5.23 -18.32
C ARG A 437 17.21 -4.70 -18.64
N ARG A 438 18.26 -5.11 -17.91
CA ARG A 438 19.66 -4.77 -18.25
C ARG A 438 20.08 -5.29 -19.62
N ALA A 439 19.61 -6.46 -20.04
CA ALA A 439 19.83 -6.98 -21.39
C ALA A 439 19.08 -6.17 -22.47
N ALA A 440 17.95 -5.54 -22.12
CA ALA A 440 17.17 -4.69 -23.03
C ALA A 440 17.65 -3.23 -23.07
N SER A 441 18.15 -2.67 -21.94
CA SER A 441 18.65 -1.30 -21.86
C SER A 441 20.14 -1.16 -22.23
N GLY A 442 20.93 -2.21 -22.15
CA GLY A 442 22.33 -2.24 -22.58
C GLY A 442 22.53 -2.18 -24.10
N GLY A 443 21.45 -2.16 -24.90
CA GLY A 443 21.48 -2.06 -26.36
C GLY A 443 21.38 -0.65 -26.96
N ALA A 444 21.18 0.40 -26.16
CA ALA A 444 20.81 1.73 -26.65
C ALA A 444 21.89 2.82 -26.58
N ALA A 445 23.14 2.49 -26.33
CA ALA A 445 24.24 3.47 -26.34
C ALA A 445 25.40 3.05 -27.25
N ARG A 446 25.13 2.97 -28.55
CA ARG A 446 26.15 3.13 -29.62
C ARG A 446 25.48 3.80 -30.83
N SER A 447 25.51 5.11 -30.86
CA SER A 447 25.26 5.91 -32.05
C SER A 447 26.41 5.74 -33.02
N GLY A 448 26.35 4.71 -33.86
CA GLY A 448 27.18 4.53 -35.04
C GLY A 448 26.26 4.50 -36.25
N ALA A 449 26.39 5.47 -37.12
CA ALA A 449 25.65 5.60 -38.37
C ALA A 449 25.60 4.29 -39.14
N ARG A 450 24.47 3.59 -39.12
CA ARG A 450 24.25 2.42 -39.97
C ARG A 450 23.73 2.91 -41.33
N LYS A 451 24.59 2.75 -42.37
CA LYS A 451 24.17 2.82 -43.78
C LYS A 451 23.00 1.85 -44.02
N PRO A 452 21.99 2.23 -44.82
CA PRO A 452 20.83 1.38 -45.06
C PRO A 452 21.24 0.11 -45.81
N ARG A 453 21.00 -1.05 -45.23
CA ARG A 453 21.15 -2.35 -45.88
C ARG A 453 20.09 -2.48 -46.98
N ARG A 454 20.50 -2.53 -48.24
CA ARG A 454 19.64 -2.90 -49.38
C ARG A 454 19.12 -4.33 -49.18
N ARG A 455 17.80 -4.49 -49.16
CA ARG A 455 17.15 -5.79 -49.22
C ARG A 455 17.36 -6.39 -50.61
N ARG A 456 18.08 -7.50 -50.66
CA ARG A 456 18.12 -8.37 -51.84
C ARG A 456 16.80 -9.13 -51.95
N ARG A 457 16.15 -9.04 -53.13
CA ARG A 457 14.99 -9.89 -53.47
C ARG A 457 15.52 -10.99 -54.40
N THR A 458 15.31 -12.22 -54.00
CA THR A 458 15.57 -13.40 -54.84
C THR A 458 14.26 -14.02 -55.27
N ARG A 459 14.14 -14.46 -56.48
CA ARG A 459 13.05 -15.28 -57.00
C ARG A 459 13.68 -16.45 -57.77
N GLY A 460 13.49 -17.67 -57.32
CA GLY A 460 13.94 -18.88 -57.99
C GLY A 460 15.44 -19.11 -57.99
N GLY A 461 16.17 -18.72 -56.89
CA GLY A 461 17.58 -19.08 -56.70
C GLY A 461 18.59 -18.37 -57.63
N VAL A 462 18.20 -17.37 -58.41
CA VAL A 462 19.08 -16.63 -59.30
C VAL A 462 19.06 -15.13 -58.97
N GLU A 463 20.28 -14.52 -58.90
CA GLU A 463 20.50 -13.11 -58.59
C GLU A 463 20.21 -12.23 -59.81
N VAL A 464 19.27 -11.28 -59.74
CA VAL A 464 18.98 -10.35 -60.83
C VAL A 464 19.57 -8.97 -60.51
N THR A 465 20.64 -8.63 -61.20
CA THR A 465 21.23 -7.29 -61.25
C THR A 465 20.62 -6.49 -62.39
N ARG A 466 19.99 -5.35 -62.12
CA ARG A 466 19.61 -4.37 -63.16
C ARG A 466 20.66 -3.28 -63.22
N HIS A 467 21.33 -3.20 -64.36
CA HIS A 467 22.09 -2.02 -64.79
C HIS A 467 21.13 -0.88 -65.14
N ARG A 468 21.51 0.29 -64.74
CA ARG A 468 20.81 1.54 -65.01
C ARG A 468 21.66 2.30 -66.06
N GLU A 469 21.21 2.35 -67.28
CA GLU A 469 21.63 3.36 -68.25
C GLU A 469 20.51 4.40 -68.40
N GLY A 470 20.90 5.66 -68.45
CA GLY A 470 20.03 6.79 -68.58
C GLY A 470 19.77 7.13 -70.03
N ALA A 471 18.62 7.75 -70.27
CA ALA A 471 18.48 8.89 -71.19
C ALA A 471 17.01 9.31 -71.23
N ALA A 472 16.87 10.56 -71.50
CA ALA A 472 15.70 11.38 -71.53
C ALA A 472 14.70 11.06 -72.67
N GLY A 473 13.46 11.55 -72.54
CA GLY A 473 12.59 11.77 -73.68
C GLY A 473 11.11 11.64 -73.41
N ASP A 474 10.45 12.77 -73.47
CA ASP A 474 9.06 13.14 -73.70
C ASP A 474 8.02 12.12 -74.19
N GLY A 475 6.77 12.36 -73.74
CA GLY A 475 5.63 12.22 -74.67
C GLY A 475 4.41 11.44 -74.16
N ALA A 476 3.43 12.19 -73.73
CA ALA A 476 1.99 12.12 -74.06
C ALA A 476 1.18 10.81 -74.07
N SER A 477 0.07 10.86 -73.38
CA SER A 477 -1.30 10.52 -73.82
C SER A 477 -1.89 9.12 -73.71
N GLN A 478 -3.05 9.13 -73.06
CA GLN A 478 -4.31 8.40 -73.37
C GLN A 478 -4.42 6.92 -72.92
N SER A 479 -5.31 6.73 -71.93
CA SER A 479 -6.72 6.35 -72.14
C SER A 479 -7.02 4.86 -72.16
N ALA A 480 -8.00 4.53 -71.38
CA ALA A 480 -9.05 3.54 -71.59
C ALA A 480 -9.00 2.18 -70.84
N ALA A 481 -10.02 2.07 -70.01
CA ALA A 481 -11.02 1.00 -69.94
C ALA A 481 -10.72 -0.35 -69.31
N ALA A 482 -11.54 -0.62 -68.31
CA ALA A 482 -11.89 -1.94 -67.80
C ALA A 482 -12.57 -2.83 -68.89
N PRO A 483 -12.75 -4.14 -68.69
CA PRO A 483 -13.86 -4.61 -67.84
C PRO A 483 -13.63 -5.92 -67.05
N ALA A 484 -14.50 -6.14 -66.08
CA ALA A 484 -14.85 -7.47 -65.56
C ALA A 484 -15.77 -8.21 -66.58
N PRO A 485 -16.03 -9.54 -66.46
CA PRO A 485 -17.02 -9.99 -65.52
C PRO A 485 -16.96 -11.50 -65.04
N SER A 486 -17.83 -11.76 -64.07
CA SER A 486 -18.73 -12.92 -63.87
C SER A 486 -18.09 -14.31 -63.69
N GLY A 487 -18.60 -15.16 -62.89
CA GLY A 487 -19.88 -15.50 -62.28
C GLY A 487 -19.78 -16.80 -61.56
N ALA A 488 -20.56 -16.96 -60.67
CA ALA A 488 -21.77 -17.70 -60.42
C ALA A 488 -21.56 -19.00 -59.61
N ALA A 489 -22.21 -19.01 -58.46
CA ALA A 489 -23.39 -19.82 -58.07
C ALA A 489 -23.14 -21.23 -57.49
N GLY A 490 -23.82 -21.45 -56.37
CA GLY A 490 -24.26 -22.77 -55.98
C GLY A 490 -24.41 -23.04 -54.49
N THR A 491 -25.53 -22.59 -53.90
CA THR A 491 -26.18 -23.28 -52.76
C THR A 491 -27.01 -24.45 -53.32
N PRO A 492 -27.32 -25.53 -52.53
CA PRO A 492 -28.38 -25.49 -51.52
C PRO A 492 -28.19 -26.45 -50.31
N ALA A 493 -28.91 -26.15 -49.23
CA ALA A 493 -29.38 -27.10 -48.24
C ALA A 493 -30.57 -27.95 -48.81
N PRO A 494 -31.10 -29.04 -48.19
CA PRO A 494 -31.64 -29.02 -46.84
C PRO A 494 -31.73 -30.39 -46.11
N ALA A 495 -32.24 -30.30 -44.87
CA ALA A 495 -33.23 -31.12 -44.18
C ALA A 495 -32.85 -32.40 -43.40
N ALA A 496 -33.13 -32.30 -42.09
CA ALA A 496 -34.07 -33.06 -41.28
C ALA A 496 -33.74 -34.51 -40.88
N GLY A 497 -33.90 -34.76 -39.58
CA GLY A 497 -34.07 -36.06 -38.96
C GLY A 497 -33.98 -36.00 -37.45
N ALA A 498 -35.15 -35.99 -36.81
CA ALA A 498 -35.37 -36.13 -35.38
C ALA A 498 -35.05 -37.54 -34.90
N GLU A 499 -34.66 -37.70 -33.62
CA GLU A 499 -35.35 -38.62 -32.71
C GLU A 499 -34.86 -38.48 -31.26
N GLU A 500 -35.80 -38.71 -30.40
CA GLU A 500 -35.91 -38.65 -28.95
C GLU A 500 -34.96 -39.60 -28.19
N GLY A 501 -34.70 -39.28 -26.94
CA GLY A 501 -34.19 -40.22 -25.96
C GLY A 501 -33.99 -39.58 -24.56
N ALA A 502 -34.98 -39.76 -23.72
CA ALA A 502 -35.14 -39.22 -22.37
C ALA A 502 -34.15 -39.80 -21.30
N PRO A 503 -34.25 -39.43 -20.03
CA PRO A 503 -33.12 -39.10 -19.14
C PRO A 503 -32.72 -40.24 -18.19
N ARG A 504 -31.49 -40.23 -17.69
CA ARG A 504 -31.04 -41.11 -16.58
C ARG A 504 -30.65 -40.33 -15.33
N THR A 505 -31.42 -40.61 -14.28
CA THR A 505 -31.29 -40.18 -12.88
C THR A 505 -30.02 -40.68 -12.17
N PRO A 506 -29.59 -40.03 -11.07
CA PRO A 506 -28.36 -40.36 -10.36
C PRO A 506 -28.55 -41.39 -9.24
N ARG A 507 -27.55 -42.25 -9.09
CA ARG A 507 -27.48 -43.27 -8.01
C ARG A 507 -27.06 -42.67 -6.68
N ARG A 508 -27.97 -42.74 -5.70
CA ARG A 508 -27.76 -42.61 -4.25
C ARG A 508 -26.78 -43.68 -3.78
N ARG A 509 -25.78 -43.32 -2.94
CA ARG A 509 -25.03 -44.24 -2.08
C ARG A 509 -25.31 -43.97 -0.62
N ARG A 510 -25.68 -45.06 0.05
CA ARG A 510 -26.25 -45.28 1.38
C ARG A 510 -25.34 -44.80 2.52
N ARG A 511 -25.96 -44.13 3.48
CA ARG A 511 -25.56 -44.00 4.89
C ARG A 511 -25.55 -45.37 5.58
N ARG A 512 -24.51 -45.66 6.36
CA ARG A 512 -24.56 -46.66 7.43
C ARG A 512 -24.53 -45.95 8.78
N ARG A 513 -25.67 -46.02 9.46
CA ARG A 513 -25.83 -45.78 10.90
C ARG A 513 -25.16 -46.93 11.66
N ARG A 514 -24.49 -46.62 12.78
CA ARG A 514 -24.34 -47.54 13.91
C ARG A 514 -24.65 -46.80 15.19
N THR A 515 -25.70 -47.21 15.83
CA THR A 515 -26.17 -46.93 17.15
C THR A 515 -25.45 -47.79 18.18
N HIS A 516 -25.13 -47.25 19.34
CA HIS A 516 -25.32 -47.84 20.69
C HIS A 516 -25.10 -46.69 21.68
N ALA A 517 -26.07 -46.23 22.41
CA ALA A 517 -26.83 -46.67 23.58
C ALA A 517 -25.93 -46.93 24.81
N GLY A 518 -26.17 -46.15 25.86
CA GLY A 518 -26.20 -46.67 27.19
C GLY A 518 -25.54 -45.83 28.28
N GLN A 519 -26.39 -45.12 29.06
CA GLN A 519 -26.45 -44.97 30.52
C GLN A 519 -25.31 -44.24 31.25
N SER A 520 -25.54 -43.10 31.86
CA SER A 520 -26.27 -42.72 33.09
C SER A 520 -25.44 -42.84 34.38
N ALA A 521 -25.60 -41.79 35.15
CA ALA A 521 -25.45 -41.59 36.61
C ALA A 521 -24.19 -40.83 37.04
N ALA A 522 -24.31 -39.60 37.51
CA ALA A 522 -24.80 -39.01 38.76
C ALA A 522 -23.70 -38.88 39.84
N SER A 523 -23.61 -37.66 40.31
CA SER A 523 -23.20 -37.19 41.67
C SER A 523 -21.73 -37.33 42.10
N GLU A 524 -21.02 -36.27 42.29
CA GLU A 524 -20.91 -35.35 43.45
C GLU A 524 -20.29 -34.01 43.00
#